data_90728df78ec0eecb0b0e46095771bf5a
#
_entry.id   90728df78ec0eecb0b0e46095771bf5a
#
_cell.length_a   1.000
_cell.length_b   1.000
_cell.length_c   1.000
_cell.angle_alpha   90.00
_cell.angle_beta   90.00
_cell.angle_gamma   90.00
#
_symmetry.space_group_name_H-M   'P 1'
#
loop_
_entity.id
_entity.type
_entity.pdbx_description
1 polymer ?
#
loop_
_entity_poly.entity_id
_entity_poly.type
_entity_poly.pdbx_seq_one_letter_code
_entity_poly.pdbx_strand_id
1 'polypeptide(L)'
;MIGASAQAETNATVETTAAPGPQASPDPQSRAGADTDVETAARLRTAVGRLARRIRPTRVGAGLTLTEATVLATVTRRGPVGLSWLTREEGMNPTMLSRVIWRLEDAGLLARRPDPRDRRAALVEATPAGRRLHERIRAERTDALSQLIEQLDAGDRAALTRAVPVLEQLARDLKERRL
;
A
#
# COMPACT_ATOMS: atom_id res chain seq x y z
N MET A 1 11.33 -84.45 -29.42
CA MET A 1 11.47 -84.79 -27.99
C MET A 1 11.12 -83.57 -27.17
N ILE A 2 10.02 -83.67 -26.55
CA ILE A 2 9.77 -83.44 -25.14
C ILE A 2 10.19 -82.00 -24.70
N GLY A 3 9.41 -81.13 -24.28
CA GLY A 3 8.18 -81.17 -23.48
C GLY A 3 8.14 -79.95 -22.57
N ALA A 4 7.04 -79.75 -22.10
CA ALA A 4 6.67 -79.07 -20.84
C ALA A 4 6.29 -77.58 -20.91
N SER A 5 5.00 -77.43 -20.79
CA SER A 5 4.24 -76.30 -20.33
C SER A 5 4.64 -75.79 -18.98
N ALA A 6 4.63 -74.49 -18.80
CA ALA A 6 4.42 -73.89 -17.48
C ALA A 6 3.46 -72.70 -17.66
N GLN A 7 2.29 -72.83 -17.09
CA GLN A 7 1.29 -71.81 -16.90
C GLN A 7 1.80 -70.85 -15.82
N ALA A 8 1.79 -69.57 -16.13
CA ALA A 8 1.99 -68.51 -15.15
C ALA A 8 0.64 -67.84 -14.89
N GLU A 9 0.13 -67.97 -13.69
CA GLU A 9 -1.09 -67.36 -13.16
C GLU A 9 -0.95 -65.88 -13.07
N THR A 10 -1.86 -65.18 -13.73
CA THR A 10 -1.96 -63.71 -13.65
C THR A 10 -2.65 -63.34 -12.34
N ASN A 11 -1.90 -62.83 -11.41
CA ASN A 11 -2.47 -62.31 -10.15
C ASN A 11 -2.84 -60.83 -10.39
N ALA A 12 -4.13 -60.59 -10.62
CA ALA A 12 -4.68 -59.22 -10.75
C ALA A 12 -4.87 -58.63 -9.36
N THR A 13 -3.97 -57.74 -8.97
CA THR A 13 -4.12 -56.91 -7.78
C THR A 13 -5.15 -55.81 -8.07
N VAL A 14 -6.32 -55.94 -7.48
CA VAL A 14 -7.32 -54.91 -7.49
C VAL A 14 -6.90 -53.78 -6.55
N GLU A 15 -6.42 -52.69 -7.10
CA GLU A 15 -6.22 -51.43 -6.35
C GLU A 15 -7.61 -50.88 -5.97
N THR A 16 -7.97 -51.03 -4.72
CA THR A 16 -9.11 -50.34 -4.12
C THR A 16 -8.81 -48.85 -4.04
N THR A 17 -9.30 -48.05 -4.98
CA THR A 17 -9.31 -46.60 -4.90
C THR A 17 -10.22 -46.18 -3.74
N ALA A 18 -9.58 -45.77 -2.64
CA ALA A 18 -10.27 -45.18 -1.51
C ALA A 18 -10.93 -43.86 -1.96
N ALA A 19 -12.26 -43.76 -1.85
CA ALA A 19 -12.98 -42.52 -2.06
C ALA A 19 -12.49 -41.44 -1.07
N PRO A 20 -12.37 -40.16 -1.51
CA PRO A 20 -12.05 -39.09 -0.60
C PRO A 20 -13.14 -38.96 0.45
N GLY A 21 -12.76 -39.03 1.71
CA GLY A 21 -13.68 -38.86 2.85
C GLY A 21 -14.38 -37.50 2.80
N PRO A 22 -15.52 -37.36 3.47
CA PRO A 22 -16.28 -36.12 3.47
C PRO A 22 -15.41 -34.98 3.98
N GLN A 23 -15.17 -33.98 3.10
CA GLN A 23 -14.52 -32.75 3.48
C GLN A 23 -15.38 -32.09 4.55
N ALA A 24 -14.82 -31.91 5.75
CA ALA A 24 -15.48 -31.25 6.85
C ALA A 24 -15.95 -29.86 6.40
N SER A 25 -17.26 -29.64 6.39
CA SER A 25 -17.85 -28.33 6.14
C SER A 25 -17.31 -27.38 7.21
N PRO A 26 -16.85 -26.17 6.85
CA PRO A 26 -16.35 -25.21 7.84
C PRO A 26 -17.46 -24.85 8.83
N ASP A 27 -17.08 -24.77 10.10
CA ASP A 27 -17.93 -24.47 11.25
C ASP A 27 -18.77 -23.21 11.01
N PRO A 28 -20.10 -23.21 11.28
CA PRO A 28 -20.96 -22.04 11.13
C PRO A 28 -20.45 -20.79 11.87
N GLN A 29 -19.76 -20.94 13.00
CA GLN A 29 -19.15 -19.83 13.75
C GLN A 29 -17.97 -19.23 12.99
N SER A 30 -17.19 -20.01 12.28
CA SER A 30 -16.09 -19.54 11.43
C SER A 30 -16.59 -18.74 10.21
N ARG A 31 -17.73 -19.12 9.64
CA ARG A 31 -18.38 -18.38 8.53
C ARG A 31 -18.95 -17.07 8.99
N ALA A 32 -19.64 -17.02 10.14
CA ALA A 32 -20.20 -15.80 10.69
C ALA A 32 -19.10 -14.76 11.04
N GLY A 33 -17.95 -15.20 11.55
CA GLY A 33 -16.80 -14.35 11.78
C GLY A 33 -16.21 -13.79 10.50
N ALA A 34 -16.03 -14.63 9.47
CA ALA A 34 -15.50 -14.20 8.19
C ALA A 34 -16.42 -13.20 7.46
N ASP A 35 -17.75 -13.39 7.53
CA ASP A 35 -18.72 -12.45 6.94
C ASP A 35 -18.67 -11.08 7.64
N THR A 36 -18.50 -11.06 8.97
CA THR A 36 -18.33 -9.83 9.76
C THR A 36 -17.04 -9.10 9.39
N ASP A 37 -15.94 -9.83 9.17
CA ASP A 37 -14.65 -9.23 8.76
C ASP A 37 -14.73 -8.64 7.35
N VAL A 38 -15.39 -9.30 6.42
CA VAL A 38 -15.61 -8.79 5.05
C VAL A 38 -16.45 -7.51 5.08
N GLU A 39 -17.53 -7.48 5.85
CA GLU A 39 -18.35 -6.27 6.01
C GLU A 39 -17.57 -5.13 6.63
N THR A 40 -16.82 -5.40 7.70
CA THR A 40 -15.95 -4.42 8.38
C THR A 40 -14.92 -3.86 7.41
N ALA A 41 -14.26 -4.70 6.62
CA ALA A 41 -13.29 -4.28 5.61
C ALA A 41 -13.95 -3.38 4.54
N ALA A 42 -15.15 -3.71 4.07
CA ALA A 42 -15.86 -2.91 3.09
C ALA A 42 -16.25 -1.52 3.63
N ARG A 43 -16.73 -1.45 4.87
CA ARG A 43 -17.07 -0.21 5.56
C ARG A 43 -15.83 0.65 5.81
N LEU A 44 -14.76 0.04 6.31
CA LEU A 44 -13.46 0.70 6.52
C LEU A 44 -12.91 1.28 5.21
N ARG A 45 -12.86 0.48 4.14
CA ARG A 45 -12.41 0.95 2.81
C ARG A 45 -13.21 2.17 2.35
N THR A 46 -14.54 2.14 2.53
CA THR A 46 -15.42 3.24 2.15
C THR A 46 -15.15 4.48 2.99
N ALA A 47 -15.05 4.34 4.31
CA ALA A 47 -14.79 5.44 5.24
C ALA A 47 -13.42 6.09 4.98
N VAL A 48 -12.36 5.29 4.88
CA VAL A 48 -11.00 5.76 4.57
C VAL A 48 -10.96 6.46 3.21
N GLY A 49 -11.63 5.92 2.19
CA GLY A 49 -11.71 6.54 0.87
C GLY A 49 -12.42 7.91 0.88
N ARG A 50 -13.52 8.04 1.64
CA ARG A 50 -14.24 9.32 1.82
C ARG A 50 -13.39 10.33 2.59
N LEU A 51 -12.78 9.92 3.70
CA LEU A 51 -11.91 10.75 4.52
C LEU A 51 -10.71 11.25 3.71
N ALA A 52 -10.03 10.35 3.03
CA ALA A 52 -8.89 10.69 2.16
C ALA A 52 -9.26 11.72 1.09
N ARG A 53 -10.43 11.60 0.44
CA ARG A 53 -10.88 12.59 -0.55
C ARG A 53 -11.16 13.96 0.07
N ARG A 54 -11.70 14.03 1.28
CA ARG A 54 -12.02 15.30 1.95
C ARG A 54 -10.80 16.01 2.52
N ILE A 55 -9.82 15.25 2.99
CA ILE A 55 -8.54 15.80 3.50
C ILE A 55 -7.60 16.18 2.35
N ARG A 56 -7.83 15.65 1.14
CA ARG A 56 -7.03 15.92 -0.05
C ARG A 56 -7.75 16.89 -0.98
N PRO A 57 -7.60 18.20 -0.81
CA PRO A 57 -8.12 19.15 -1.80
C PRO A 57 -7.47 18.90 -3.17
N THR A 58 -8.17 19.21 -4.22
CA THR A 58 -7.73 19.01 -5.62
C THR A 58 -6.42 19.75 -5.92
N ARG A 59 -6.16 20.86 -5.20
CA ARG A 59 -4.90 21.58 -5.19
C ARG A 59 -4.45 21.77 -3.73
N VAL A 60 -3.21 21.47 -3.49
CA VAL A 60 -2.56 21.64 -2.18
C VAL A 60 -1.78 22.95 -2.21
N GLY A 61 -1.53 23.55 -1.07
CA GLY A 61 -0.86 24.85 -0.94
C GLY A 61 0.22 25.12 -1.99
N ALA A 62 0.32 26.34 -2.47
CA ALA A 62 1.12 26.77 -3.61
C ALA A 62 0.68 26.22 -5.00
N GLY A 63 -0.56 25.73 -5.13
CA GLY A 63 -1.12 25.29 -6.42
C GLY A 63 -0.64 23.92 -6.93
N LEU A 64 0.04 23.13 -6.08
CA LEU A 64 0.48 21.79 -6.43
C LEU A 64 -0.70 20.86 -6.68
N THR A 65 -0.58 19.99 -7.67
CA THR A 65 -1.45 18.84 -7.83
C THR A 65 -1.19 17.83 -6.72
N LEU A 66 -2.16 16.92 -6.50
CA LEU A 66 -1.99 15.85 -5.51
C LEU A 66 -0.74 14.99 -5.80
N THR A 67 -0.49 14.68 -7.07
CA THR A 67 0.66 13.90 -7.51
C THR A 67 1.98 14.60 -7.17
N GLU A 68 2.08 15.90 -7.47
CA GLU A 68 3.25 16.71 -7.12
C GLU A 68 3.48 16.76 -5.62
N ALA A 69 2.42 16.97 -4.83
CA ALA A 69 2.51 16.96 -3.38
C ALA A 69 2.92 15.60 -2.81
N THR A 70 2.48 14.48 -3.42
CA THR A 70 2.87 13.13 -3.02
C THR A 70 4.35 12.88 -3.30
N VAL A 71 4.83 13.21 -4.50
CA VAL A 71 6.26 13.08 -4.87
C VAL A 71 7.12 13.95 -3.96
N LEU A 72 6.74 15.21 -3.72
CA LEU A 72 7.46 16.09 -2.80
C LEU A 72 7.54 15.50 -1.39
N ALA A 73 6.43 14.96 -0.88
CA ALA A 73 6.37 14.32 0.44
C ALA A 73 7.30 13.11 0.52
N THR A 74 7.33 12.26 -0.51
CA THR A 74 8.17 11.06 -0.55
C THR A 74 9.64 11.43 -0.58
N VAL A 75 10.03 12.40 -1.45
CA VAL A 75 11.42 12.89 -1.52
C VAL A 75 11.83 13.56 -0.21
N THR A 76 10.94 14.33 0.42
CA THR A 76 11.25 15.00 1.71
C THR A 76 11.50 14.00 2.83
N ARG A 77 10.71 12.93 2.92
CA ARG A 77 10.84 11.92 3.98
C ARG A 77 12.03 10.99 3.80
N ARG A 78 12.35 10.63 2.56
CA ARG A 78 13.42 9.65 2.26
C ARG A 78 14.78 10.26 2.09
N GLY A 79 14.84 11.57 1.85
CA GLY A 79 16.06 12.26 1.45
C GLY A 79 16.37 12.06 -0.03
N PRO A 80 17.61 12.21 -0.44
CA PRO A 80 18.01 12.05 -1.83
C PRO A 80 17.72 10.65 -2.36
N VAL A 81 16.94 10.56 -3.44
CA VAL A 81 16.50 9.29 -4.03
C VAL A 81 16.71 9.26 -5.54
N GLY A 82 17.03 8.09 -6.07
CA GLY A 82 17.13 7.89 -7.51
C GLY A 82 15.76 7.82 -8.19
N LEU A 83 15.70 8.25 -9.45
CA LEU A 83 14.45 8.27 -10.24
C LEU A 83 13.82 6.89 -10.39
N SER A 84 14.62 5.86 -10.63
CA SER A 84 14.12 4.49 -10.78
C SER A 84 13.48 3.94 -9.51
N TRP A 85 14.02 4.30 -8.35
CA TRP A 85 13.41 3.96 -7.06
C TRP A 85 12.08 4.69 -6.88
N LEU A 86 12.06 5.99 -7.17
CA LEU A 86 10.85 6.82 -7.01
C LEU A 86 9.73 6.40 -7.95
N THR A 87 10.07 5.97 -9.19
CA THR A 87 9.12 5.38 -10.14
C THR A 87 8.41 4.15 -9.55
N ARG A 88 9.16 3.25 -8.93
CA ARG A 88 8.60 2.04 -8.31
C ARG A 88 7.79 2.36 -7.06
N GLU A 89 8.31 3.23 -6.21
CA GLU A 89 7.64 3.61 -4.95
C GLU A 89 6.29 4.27 -5.20
N GLU A 90 6.20 5.17 -6.19
CA GLU A 90 4.97 5.89 -6.51
C GLU A 90 4.06 5.16 -7.52
N GLY A 91 4.51 4.05 -8.09
CA GLY A 91 3.75 3.31 -9.10
C GLY A 91 3.49 4.12 -10.38
N MET A 92 4.38 5.04 -10.73
CA MET A 92 4.23 5.93 -11.89
C MET A 92 5.07 5.42 -13.06
N ASN A 93 4.64 5.74 -14.29
CA ASN A 93 5.53 5.55 -15.42
C ASN A 93 6.66 6.61 -15.44
N PRO A 94 7.84 6.31 -16.00
CA PRO A 94 9.00 7.20 -15.99
C PRO A 94 8.74 8.57 -16.62
N THR A 95 7.94 8.64 -17.67
CA THR A 95 7.62 9.89 -18.37
C THR A 95 6.78 10.80 -17.50
N MET A 96 5.76 10.25 -16.83
CA MET A 96 4.93 11.02 -15.91
C MET A 96 5.73 11.54 -14.72
N LEU A 97 6.55 10.67 -14.11
CA LEU A 97 7.42 11.08 -13.00
C LEU A 97 8.40 12.18 -13.40
N SER A 98 9.02 12.07 -14.58
CA SER A 98 9.94 13.10 -15.10
C SER A 98 9.27 14.45 -15.24
N ARG A 99 8.01 14.50 -15.69
CA ARG A 99 7.23 15.76 -15.78
C ARG A 99 6.93 16.33 -14.39
N VAL A 100 6.56 15.49 -13.44
CA VAL A 100 6.28 15.92 -12.07
C VAL A 100 7.54 16.50 -11.43
N ILE A 101 8.68 15.82 -11.56
CA ILE A 101 9.95 16.30 -11.02
C ILE A 101 10.36 17.60 -11.67
N TRP A 102 10.27 17.70 -13.01
CA TRP A 102 10.58 18.93 -13.71
C TRP A 102 9.77 20.15 -13.18
N ARG A 103 8.46 19.97 -12.97
CA ARG A 103 7.61 21.03 -12.40
C ARG A 103 8.01 21.42 -10.97
N LEU A 104 8.37 20.44 -10.16
CA LEU A 104 8.80 20.69 -8.79
C LEU A 104 10.19 21.34 -8.75
N GLU A 105 11.07 21.05 -9.71
CA GLU A 105 12.36 21.72 -9.90
C GLU A 105 12.15 23.15 -10.37
N ASP A 106 11.30 23.37 -11.36
CA ASP A 106 10.96 24.70 -11.88
C ASP A 106 10.35 25.59 -10.78
N ALA A 107 9.55 25.01 -9.89
CA ALA A 107 9.01 25.67 -8.70
C ALA A 107 10.04 25.84 -7.56
N GLY A 108 11.28 25.39 -7.72
CA GLY A 108 12.34 25.47 -6.71
C GLY A 108 12.12 24.59 -5.48
N LEU A 109 11.25 23.57 -5.59
CA LEU A 109 10.89 22.68 -4.46
C LEU A 109 11.74 21.43 -4.38
N LEU A 110 12.24 20.94 -5.52
CA LEU A 110 13.20 19.86 -5.64
C LEU A 110 14.47 20.36 -6.34
N ALA A 111 15.55 19.61 -6.16
CA ALA A 111 16.81 19.82 -6.88
C ALA A 111 17.40 18.47 -7.26
N ARG A 112 18.08 18.41 -8.42
CA ARG A 112 18.91 17.27 -8.82
C ARG A 112 20.33 17.46 -8.38
N ARG A 113 20.97 16.35 -8.00
CA ARG A 113 22.40 16.27 -7.79
C ARG A 113 22.98 14.99 -8.38
N PRO A 114 24.25 14.96 -8.74
CA PRO A 114 24.94 13.73 -9.15
C PRO A 114 24.88 12.70 -8.02
N ASP A 115 24.68 11.41 -8.38
CA ASP A 115 24.85 10.32 -7.43
C ASP A 115 26.35 10.15 -7.15
N PRO A 116 26.81 10.21 -5.88
CA PRO A 116 28.22 10.02 -5.56
C PRO A 116 28.75 8.61 -5.89
N ARG A 117 27.85 7.63 -6.05
CA ARG A 117 28.20 6.24 -6.36
C ARG A 117 28.17 5.95 -7.86
N ASP A 118 27.36 6.67 -8.62
CA ASP A 118 27.24 6.55 -10.07
C ASP A 118 27.04 7.93 -10.71
N ARG A 119 28.10 8.45 -11.30
CA ARG A 119 28.07 9.76 -11.98
C ARG A 119 27.10 9.87 -13.16
N ARG A 120 26.59 8.74 -13.65
CA ARG A 120 25.58 8.69 -14.73
C ARG A 120 24.16 8.79 -14.18
N ALA A 121 24.00 8.59 -12.89
CA ALA A 121 22.72 8.68 -12.19
C ALA A 121 22.54 10.04 -11.51
N ALA A 122 21.29 10.49 -11.44
CA ALA A 122 20.91 11.67 -10.70
C ALA A 122 20.02 11.30 -9.52
N LEU A 123 20.31 11.88 -8.37
CA LEU A 123 19.45 11.86 -7.20
C LEU A 123 18.59 13.11 -7.18
N VAL A 124 17.37 12.98 -6.68
CA VAL A 124 16.44 14.09 -6.44
C VAL A 124 16.32 14.29 -4.94
N GLU A 125 16.42 15.53 -4.49
CA GLU A 125 16.28 15.91 -3.09
C GLU A 125 15.36 17.12 -2.92
N ALA A 126 14.74 17.25 -1.74
CA ALA A 126 13.92 18.41 -1.43
C ALA A 126 14.82 19.60 -1.06
N THR A 127 14.52 20.76 -1.66
CA THR A 127 15.13 22.03 -1.27
C THR A 127 14.64 22.49 0.11
N PRO A 128 15.25 23.47 0.75
CA PRO A 128 14.70 24.08 1.96
C PRO A 128 13.27 24.61 1.75
N ALA A 129 12.97 25.17 0.57
CA ALA A 129 11.62 25.63 0.22
C ALA A 129 10.63 24.48 0.10
N GLY A 130 11.04 23.37 -0.53
CA GLY A 130 10.24 22.16 -0.63
C GLY A 130 9.91 21.55 0.73
N ARG A 131 10.89 21.46 1.61
CA ARG A 131 10.68 20.99 2.99
C ARG A 131 9.68 21.86 3.76
N ARG A 132 9.87 23.18 3.71
CA ARG A 132 8.91 24.12 4.37
C ARG A 132 7.50 24.02 3.81
N LEU A 133 7.36 23.86 2.50
CA LEU A 133 6.05 23.66 1.89
C LEU A 133 5.40 22.33 2.32
N HIS A 134 6.18 21.24 2.32
CA HIS A 134 5.70 19.93 2.79
C HIS A 134 5.21 20.00 4.24
N GLU A 135 5.98 20.62 5.15
CA GLU A 135 5.58 20.77 6.56
C GLU A 135 4.31 21.61 6.70
N ARG A 136 4.17 22.69 5.96
CA ARG A 136 2.96 23.52 5.97
C ARG A 136 1.74 22.75 5.51
N ILE A 137 1.84 21.99 4.39
CA ILE A 137 0.76 21.14 3.89
C ILE A 137 0.38 20.07 4.94
N ARG A 138 1.37 19.51 5.62
CA ARG A 138 1.16 18.51 6.67
C ARG A 138 0.43 19.12 7.87
N ALA A 139 0.86 20.30 8.33
CA ALA A 139 0.23 21.01 9.42
C ALA A 139 -1.24 21.32 9.11
N GLU A 140 -1.54 21.95 7.96
CA GLU A 140 -2.89 22.28 7.53
C GLU A 140 -3.84 21.05 7.52
N ARG A 141 -3.34 19.89 7.09
CA ARG A 141 -4.12 18.65 7.10
C ARG A 141 -4.33 18.09 8.50
N THR A 142 -3.31 18.19 9.34
CA THR A 142 -3.39 17.77 10.74
C THR A 142 -4.39 18.63 11.49
N ASP A 143 -4.31 19.95 11.32
CA ASP A 143 -5.21 20.91 11.99
C ASP A 143 -6.68 20.68 11.59
N ALA A 144 -6.94 20.46 10.29
CA ALA A 144 -8.27 20.14 9.81
C ALA A 144 -8.85 18.85 10.43
N LEU A 145 -8.02 17.82 10.62
CA LEU A 145 -8.43 16.59 11.32
C LEU A 145 -8.61 16.81 12.81
N SER A 146 -7.70 17.56 13.45
CA SER A 146 -7.75 17.84 14.88
C SER A 146 -9.06 18.53 15.25
N GLN A 147 -9.48 19.54 14.48
CA GLN A 147 -10.74 20.23 14.67
C GLN A 147 -11.97 19.30 14.61
N LEU A 148 -11.96 18.31 13.71
CA LEU A 148 -13.04 17.33 13.62
C LEU A 148 -13.00 16.34 14.80
N ILE A 149 -11.81 15.92 15.23
CA ILE A 149 -11.63 15.02 16.37
C ILE A 149 -12.06 15.69 17.68
N GLU A 150 -11.82 16.99 17.83
CA GLU A 150 -12.24 17.77 18.99
C GLU A 150 -13.77 17.81 19.15
N GLN A 151 -14.53 17.68 18.07
CA GLN A 151 -15.99 17.65 18.07
C GLN A 151 -16.59 16.29 18.45
N LEU A 152 -15.78 15.24 18.52
CA LEU A 152 -16.20 13.90 18.93
C LEU A 152 -16.44 13.87 20.44
N ASP A 153 -17.39 13.02 20.88
CA ASP A 153 -17.51 12.70 22.29
C ASP A 153 -16.27 11.94 22.80
N ALA A 154 -16.15 11.83 24.13
CA ALA A 154 -14.97 11.21 24.75
C ALA A 154 -14.82 9.71 24.41
N GLY A 155 -15.94 9.00 24.22
CA GLY A 155 -15.95 7.57 23.85
C GLY A 155 -15.42 7.35 22.45
N ASP A 156 -15.94 8.09 21.47
CA ASP A 156 -15.54 8.02 20.07
C ASP A 156 -14.08 8.46 19.89
N ARG A 157 -13.66 9.52 20.60
CA ARG A 157 -12.27 9.97 20.59
C ARG A 157 -11.32 8.89 21.10
N ALA A 158 -11.67 8.24 22.23
CA ALA A 158 -10.88 7.14 22.77
C ALA A 158 -10.87 5.92 21.82
N ALA A 159 -12.00 5.59 21.19
CA ALA A 159 -12.09 4.51 20.21
C ALA A 159 -11.19 4.79 19.00
N LEU A 160 -11.23 6.01 18.46
CA LEU A 160 -10.38 6.42 17.35
C LEU A 160 -8.89 6.34 17.72
N THR A 161 -8.51 6.84 18.91
CA THR A 161 -7.13 6.76 19.40
C THR A 161 -6.63 5.31 19.48
N ARG A 162 -7.45 4.39 19.95
CA ARG A 162 -7.11 2.95 19.99
C ARG A 162 -7.04 2.32 18.61
N ALA A 163 -7.80 2.81 17.64
CA ALA A 163 -7.82 2.28 16.27
C ALA A 163 -6.60 2.70 15.45
N VAL A 164 -5.96 3.84 15.74
CA VAL A 164 -4.82 4.36 14.95
C VAL A 164 -3.69 3.34 14.78
N PRO A 165 -3.15 2.69 15.83
CA PRO A 165 -2.07 1.71 15.65
C PRO A 165 -2.47 0.52 14.78
N VAL A 166 -3.74 0.08 14.86
CA VAL A 166 -4.28 -1.02 14.04
C VAL A 166 -4.34 -0.60 12.56
N LEU A 167 -4.81 0.62 12.27
CA LEU A 167 -4.85 1.15 10.91
C LEU A 167 -3.46 1.34 10.32
N GLU A 168 -2.49 1.77 11.12
CA GLU A 168 -1.09 1.87 10.71
C GLU A 168 -0.48 0.50 10.38
N GLN A 169 -0.81 -0.54 11.18
CA GLN A 169 -0.36 -1.90 10.89
C GLN A 169 -0.96 -2.41 9.58
N LEU A 170 -2.28 -2.27 9.40
CA LEU A 170 -2.95 -2.65 8.14
C LEU A 170 -2.34 -1.93 6.92
N ALA A 171 -1.96 -0.66 7.07
CA ALA A 171 -1.32 0.09 6.00
C ALA A 171 0.09 -0.44 5.65
N ARG A 172 0.86 -0.89 6.65
CA ARG A 172 2.16 -1.55 6.44
C ARG A 172 1.99 -2.89 5.71
N ASP A 173 1.08 -3.75 6.20
CA ASP A 173 0.84 -5.08 5.64
C ASP A 173 0.34 -5.03 4.19
N LEU A 174 -0.52 -4.06 3.87
CA LEU A 174 -0.98 -3.83 2.50
C LEU A 174 0.15 -3.40 1.56
N LYS A 175 1.13 -2.65 2.06
CA LYS A 175 2.31 -2.26 1.27
C LYS A 175 3.19 -3.47 0.96
N GLU A 176 3.43 -4.33 1.94
CA GLU A 176 4.25 -5.53 1.79
C GLU A 176 3.63 -6.57 0.84
N ARG A 177 2.29 -6.71 0.84
CA ARG A 177 1.57 -7.63 -0.06
C ARG A 177 1.52 -7.18 -1.52
N ARG A 178 1.89 -5.96 -1.86
CA ARG A 178 1.97 -5.43 -3.23
C ARG A 178 3.31 -5.69 -3.91
N LEU A 179 4.22 -6.36 -3.21
CA LEU A 179 5.50 -6.84 -3.74
C LEU A 179 5.37 -8.28 -4.22
#